data_f28a38a528634a58fb2e2c7b53822d3c
#
_entry.id   f28a38a528634a58fb2e2c7b53822d3c
#
_cell.length_a   1.000
_cell.length_b   1.000
_cell.length_c   1.000
_cell.angle_alpha   90.00
_cell.angle_beta   90.00
_cell.angle_gamma   90.00
#
_symmetry.space_group_name_H-M   'P 1'
#
loop_
_entity.id
_entity.type
_entity.pdbx_description
1 polymer ?
#
loop_
_entity_poly.entity_id
_entity_poly.type
_entity_poly.pdbx_seq_one_letter_code
_entity_poly.pdbx_strand_id
1 'polypeptide(L)'
;MAEPECVRTMTETAPCIGSFSAVKTLWEVRIQKINEQLRKEKEFRHRAVGRLTLVWEERVSLAKLKEKVITEDGRVILRIEQEEWKILPSCLLKLNHLQEWQLHRISLVKIPEFIGRFQNLIVLDLSRNAIEKLPEEIGQLPNLQELLLSYNKIKSVPKELSNCISLGRLELAVNRDICDLPLQLSDLKKLYHVDLSMNQFTTIPSALLNMPSLEWLDMGSNKLQQLPDTIDRMENLHTLWLQRNEITHLPETISNMKNLSTLVLSNNKLRDIPACMQQMTNLRFVNFRDNPLELQVTLPPCENTEEEEERELFGIQFMHMYIQESLSRAGMRFVLSVTRV
;
A
#
# COMPACT_ATOMS: atom_id res chain seq x y z
N MET A 1 -29.15 86.72 -52.02
CA MET A 1 -28.07 87.71 -52.03
C MET A 1 -26.77 87.01 -51.66
N ALA A 2 -25.94 86.90 -52.65
CA ALA A 2 -24.49 87.00 -52.67
C ALA A 2 -23.68 85.90 -52.04
N GLU A 3 -23.12 85.12 -52.91
CA GLU A 3 -21.78 84.50 -52.72
C GLU A 3 -20.71 85.53 -52.53
N PRO A 4 -19.53 85.15 -52.03
CA PRO A 4 -18.46 85.07 -52.98
C PRO A 4 -17.54 83.81 -52.77
N GLU A 5 -17.06 83.41 -53.95
CA GLU A 5 -15.96 82.45 -54.23
C GLU A 5 -14.71 82.72 -53.43
N CYS A 6 -14.07 81.68 -53.01
CA CYS A 6 -12.65 81.67 -52.74
C CYS A 6 -11.97 80.45 -53.38
N VAL A 7 -11.41 80.80 -54.56
CA VAL A 7 -10.49 80.01 -55.30
C VAL A 7 -9.23 79.75 -54.47
N ARG A 8 -8.95 78.57 -54.07
CA ARG A 8 -7.62 78.17 -53.59
C ARG A 8 -6.96 77.19 -54.57
N THR A 9 -5.96 77.77 -55.15
CA THR A 9 -4.99 77.11 -56.00
C THR A 9 -4.46 75.79 -55.35
N MET A 10 -4.69 74.71 -56.02
CA MET A 10 -4.03 73.46 -55.76
C MET A 10 -2.57 73.56 -56.19
N THR A 11 -1.66 73.67 -55.29
CA THR A 11 -0.25 73.37 -55.51
C THR A 11 -0.13 71.83 -55.41
N GLU A 12 -0.07 71.19 -56.55
CA GLU A 12 0.37 69.80 -56.67
C GLU A 12 1.81 69.70 -56.17
N THR A 13 1.95 69.24 -54.91
CA THR A 13 3.21 68.67 -54.48
C THR A 13 3.24 67.24 -54.99
N ALA A 14 4.00 67.02 -56.02
CA ALA A 14 4.31 65.68 -56.49
C ALA A 14 4.75 64.79 -55.31
N PRO A 15 4.19 63.57 -55.14
CA PRO A 15 4.66 62.72 -54.11
C PRO A 15 6.11 62.38 -54.41
N CYS A 16 7.00 62.71 -53.47
CA CYS A 16 8.38 62.25 -53.46
C CYS A 16 8.35 60.75 -53.65
N ILE A 17 8.82 60.27 -54.77
CA ILE A 17 8.99 58.85 -55.07
C ILE A 17 10.07 58.36 -54.08
N GLY A 18 9.65 58.02 -52.89
CA GLY A 18 10.50 57.27 -51.93
C GLY A 18 11.02 56.09 -52.71
N SER A 19 12.33 55.89 -52.67
CA SER A 19 12.96 54.83 -53.44
C SER A 19 12.15 53.56 -53.33
N PHE A 20 11.98 52.82 -54.39
CA PHE A 20 11.26 51.53 -54.43
C PHE A 20 11.64 50.62 -53.24
N SER A 21 12.86 50.72 -52.77
CA SER A 21 13.40 50.14 -51.55
C SER A 21 12.65 50.52 -50.30
N ALA A 22 12.31 51.81 -50.09
CA ALA A 22 11.60 52.28 -48.86
C ALA A 22 10.14 51.79 -48.84
N VAL A 23 9.47 51.77 -49.97
CA VAL A 23 8.11 51.19 -50.07
C VAL A 23 8.13 49.69 -49.86
N LYS A 24 9.09 48.99 -50.39
CA LYS A 24 9.28 47.55 -50.20
C LYS A 24 9.50 47.21 -48.71
N THR A 25 10.38 47.94 -48.03
CA THR A 25 10.64 47.75 -46.59
C THR A 25 9.39 48.00 -45.74
N LEU A 26 8.61 49.02 -46.04
CA LEU A 26 7.34 49.27 -45.33
C LEU A 26 6.32 48.13 -45.52
N TRP A 27 6.23 47.57 -46.73
CA TRP A 27 5.37 46.42 -46.98
C TRP A 27 5.86 45.13 -46.28
N GLU A 28 7.16 44.90 -46.25
CA GLU A 28 7.78 43.74 -45.56
C GLU A 28 7.49 43.82 -44.05
N VAL A 29 7.66 44.98 -43.43
CA VAL A 29 7.34 45.20 -41.98
C VAL A 29 5.84 44.97 -41.74
N ARG A 30 4.98 45.46 -42.65
CA ARG A 30 3.53 45.26 -42.50
C ARG A 30 3.13 43.79 -42.66
N ILE A 31 3.72 43.07 -43.59
CA ILE A 31 3.52 41.62 -43.77
C ILE A 31 3.99 40.83 -42.54
N GLN A 32 5.17 41.19 -42.00
CA GLN A 32 5.67 40.54 -40.78
C GLN A 32 4.71 40.77 -39.62
N LYS A 33 4.21 41.97 -39.42
CA LYS A 33 3.25 42.31 -38.37
C LYS A 33 1.93 41.53 -38.51
N ILE A 34 1.42 41.44 -39.73
CA ILE A 34 0.21 40.64 -40.01
C ILE A 34 0.45 39.16 -39.76
N ASN A 35 1.57 38.62 -40.21
CA ASN A 35 1.93 37.22 -39.99
C ASN A 35 2.07 36.88 -38.50
N GLU A 36 2.64 37.80 -37.73
CA GLU A 36 2.76 37.63 -36.27
C GLU A 36 1.38 37.67 -35.58
N GLN A 37 0.48 38.56 -36.02
CA GLN A 37 -0.89 38.58 -35.50
C GLN A 37 -1.64 37.28 -35.85
N LEU A 38 -1.54 36.79 -37.04
CA LEU A 38 -2.16 35.53 -37.48
C LEU A 38 -1.61 34.33 -36.69
N ARG A 39 -0.30 34.34 -36.39
CA ARG A 39 0.29 33.31 -35.54
C ARG A 39 -0.29 33.35 -34.12
N LYS A 40 -0.37 34.53 -33.52
CA LYS A 40 -0.96 34.73 -32.16
C LYS A 40 -2.43 34.30 -32.12
N GLU A 41 -3.21 34.62 -33.16
CA GLU A 41 -4.61 34.16 -33.27
C GLU A 41 -4.73 32.64 -33.41
N LYS A 42 -3.88 32.00 -34.24
CA LYS A 42 -3.84 30.54 -34.34
C LYS A 42 -3.50 29.88 -33.03
N GLU A 43 -2.49 30.38 -32.31
CA GLU A 43 -2.10 29.87 -30.98
C GLU A 43 -3.24 30.05 -29.95
N PHE A 44 -3.92 31.21 -30.00
CA PHE A 44 -5.08 31.44 -29.09
C PHE A 44 -6.24 30.49 -29.38
N ARG A 45 -6.58 30.27 -30.68
CA ARG A 45 -7.62 29.30 -31.07
C ARG A 45 -7.24 27.87 -30.67
N HIS A 46 -5.99 27.48 -30.88
CA HIS A 46 -5.51 26.15 -30.45
C HIS A 46 -5.63 25.95 -28.95
N ARG A 47 -5.24 26.94 -28.12
CA ARG A 47 -5.39 26.89 -26.66
C ARG A 47 -6.85 26.90 -26.21
N ALA A 48 -7.71 27.63 -26.91
CA ALA A 48 -9.15 27.69 -26.61
C ALA A 48 -9.84 26.34 -26.92
N VAL A 49 -9.55 25.73 -28.08
CA VAL A 49 -10.06 24.41 -28.45
C VAL A 49 -9.55 23.36 -27.45
N GLY A 50 -8.25 23.37 -27.11
CA GLY A 50 -7.69 22.45 -26.13
C GLY A 50 -8.35 22.57 -24.74
N ARG A 51 -8.69 23.79 -24.29
CA ARG A 51 -9.43 23.97 -23.03
C ARG A 51 -10.87 23.44 -23.11
N LEU A 52 -11.54 23.61 -24.21
CA LEU A 52 -12.90 23.13 -24.41
C LEU A 52 -12.95 21.59 -24.44
N THR A 53 -11.98 20.94 -25.10
CA THR A 53 -11.87 19.47 -25.11
C THR A 53 -11.58 18.94 -23.72
N LEU A 54 -10.64 19.51 -22.98
CA LEU A 54 -10.34 19.12 -21.60
C LEU A 54 -11.57 19.25 -20.67
N VAL A 55 -12.31 20.34 -20.76
CA VAL A 55 -13.53 20.54 -19.97
C VAL A 55 -14.61 19.53 -20.31
N TRP A 56 -14.73 19.17 -21.59
CA TRP A 56 -15.68 18.16 -22.05
C TRP A 56 -15.28 16.76 -21.56
N GLU A 57 -14.00 16.39 -21.69
CA GLU A 57 -13.46 15.12 -21.18
C GLU A 57 -13.63 14.99 -19.66
N GLU A 58 -13.38 16.06 -18.91
CA GLU A 58 -13.64 16.07 -17.47
C GLU A 58 -15.13 15.86 -17.12
N ARG A 59 -16.05 16.47 -17.90
CA ARG A 59 -17.49 16.27 -17.68
C ARG A 59 -17.93 14.85 -17.97
N VAL A 60 -17.45 14.24 -19.04
CA VAL A 60 -17.72 12.84 -19.38
C VAL A 60 -17.16 11.90 -18.31
N SER A 61 -15.93 12.13 -17.90
CA SER A 61 -15.28 11.32 -16.84
C SER A 61 -16.03 11.44 -15.50
N LEU A 62 -16.45 12.66 -15.15
CA LEU A 62 -17.25 12.86 -13.94
C LEU A 62 -18.62 12.19 -14.00
N ALA A 63 -19.29 12.21 -15.16
CA ALA A 63 -20.57 11.52 -15.33
C ALA A 63 -20.39 10.02 -15.14
N LYS A 64 -19.38 9.42 -15.78
CA LYS A 64 -19.04 8.00 -15.57
C LYS A 64 -18.76 7.67 -14.12
N LEU A 65 -17.96 8.49 -13.43
CA LEU A 65 -17.66 8.28 -12.01
C LEU A 65 -18.90 8.36 -11.14
N LYS A 66 -19.82 9.29 -11.42
CA LYS A 66 -21.09 9.40 -10.68
C LYS A 66 -21.99 8.18 -10.81
N GLU A 67 -21.98 7.53 -11.97
CA GLU A 67 -22.72 6.27 -12.20
C GLU A 67 -22.17 5.10 -11.39
N LYS A 68 -20.88 5.17 -10.98
CA LYS A 68 -20.19 4.18 -10.15
C LYS A 68 -20.28 4.45 -8.65
N VAL A 69 -20.90 5.56 -8.26
CA VAL A 69 -21.14 5.87 -6.85
C VAL A 69 -22.42 5.19 -6.40
N ILE A 70 -22.30 4.38 -5.37
CA ILE A 70 -23.41 3.65 -4.75
C ILE A 70 -23.49 4.01 -3.26
N THR A 71 -24.60 3.69 -2.64
CA THR A 71 -24.75 3.82 -1.19
C THR A 71 -25.14 2.46 -0.62
N GLU A 72 -24.28 1.92 0.24
CA GLU A 72 -24.49 0.66 0.94
C GLU A 72 -24.23 0.87 2.44
N ASP A 73 -25.08 0.33 3.30
CA ASP A 73 -24.98 0.43 4.77
C ASP A 73 -24.77 1.86 5.30
N GLY A 74 -25.37 2.85 4.60
CA GLY A 74 -25.24 4.26 4.95
C GLY A 74 -23.90 4.91 4.55
N ARG A 75 -23.01 4.20 3.85
CA ARG A 75 -21.74 4.73 3.32
C ARG A 75 -21.84 5.04 1.84
N VAL A 76 -21.19 6.11 1.42
CA VAL A 76 -21.09 6.50 0.01
C VAL A 76 -19.81 5.91 -0.57
N ILE A 77 -19.96 4.98 -1.50
CA ILE A 77 -18.89 4.12 -2.03
C ILE A 77 -18.67 4.44 -3.52
N LEU A 78 -17.43 4.62 -3.92
CA LEU A 78 -17.02 4.57 -5.32
C LEU A 78 -16.55 3.16 -5.64
N ARG A 79 -17.34 2.42 -6.44
CA ARG A 79 -17.01 1.07 -6.88
C ARG A 79 -16.74 1.05 -8.38
N ILE A 80 -15.50 0.70 -8.77
CA ILE A 80 -15.13 0.52 -10.18
C ILE A 80 -14.64 -0.91 -10.34
N GLU A 81 -15.31 -1.66 -11.21
CA GLU A 81 -15.00 -3.06 -11.49
C GLU A 81 -14.87 -3.26 -13.00
N GLN A 82 -13.94 -4.14 -13.39
CA GLN A 82 -13.77 -4.60 -14.79
C GLN A 82 -13.52 -3.48 -15.82
N GLU A 83 -13.00 -2.34 -15.37
CA GLU A 83 -12.61 -1.22 -16.23
C GLU A 83 -11.13 -0.89 -16.04
N GLU A 84 -10.46 -0.42 -17.09
CA GLU A 84 -9.07 0.05 -16.97
C GLU A 84 -9.02 1.54 -16.68
N TRP A 85 -8.52 1.87 -15.49
CA TRP A 85 -8.28 3.26 -15.06
C TRP A 85 -6.82 3.42 -14.61
N LYS A 86 -5.91 3.56 -15.56
CA LYS A 86 -4.48 3.72 -15.23
C LYS A 86 -4.19 4.93 -14.36
N ILE A 87 -5.00 5.97 -14.50
CA ILE A 87 -4.89 7.24 -13.77
C ILE A 87 -6.30 7.71 -13.39
N LEU A 88 -6.48 8.13 -12.16
CA LEU A 88 -7.74 8.73 -11.71
C LEU A 88 -7.78 10.23 -12.10
N PRO A 89 -8.87 10.70 -12.72
CA PRO A 89 -8.98 12.09 -13.17
C PRO A 89 -9.21 13.06 -12.02
N SER A 90 -8.74 14.30 -12.16
CA SER A 90 -8.88 15.36 -11.15
C SER A 90 -10.34 15.74 -10.86
N CYS A 91 -11.27 15.50 -11.78
CA CYS A 91 -12.70 15.73 -11.57
C CYS A 91 -13.28 14.85 -10.44
N LEU A 92 -12.59 13.79 -10.01
CA LEU A 92 -12.95 12.98 -8.83
C LEU A 92 -13.04 13.84 -7.55
N LEU A 93 -12.27 14.91 -7.45
CA LEU A 93 -12.36 15.89 -6.35
C LEU A 93 -13.76 16.47 -6.13
N LYS A 94 -14.61 16.46 -7.17
CA LYS A 94 -16.02 16.90 -7.04
C LYS A 94 -16.88 15.92 -6.25
N LEU A 95 -16.34 14.73 -5.93
CA LEU A 95 -16.97 13.67 -5.15
C LEU A 95 -16.28 13.51 -3.78
N ASN A 96 -15.90 14.61 -3.14
CA ASN A 96 -15.15 14.62 -1.87
C ASN A 96 -15.93 14.09 -0.65
N HIS A 97 -17.22 13.81 -0.80
CA HIS A 97 -18.07 13.19 0.20
C HIS A 97 -17.96 11.67 0.25
N LEU A 98 -17.19 11.06 -0.64
CA LEU A 98 -16.95 9.61 -0.66
C LEU A 98 -16.31 9.15 0.66
N GLN A 99 -16.80 8.02 1.17
CA GLN A 99 -16.32 7.38 2.39
C GLN A 99 -15.54 6.10 2.13
N GLU A 100 -15.77 5.49 0.97
CA GLU A 100 -15.11 4.26 0.59
C GLU A 100 -14.76 4.25 -0.89
N TRP A 101 -13.53 3.79 -1.21
CA TRP A 101 -13.09 3.52 -2.57
C TRP A 101 -12.82 2.02 -2.73
N GLN A 102 -13.57 1.38 -3.61
CA GLN A 102 -13.38 0.00 -4.06
C GLN A 102 -12.88 0.02 -5.50
N LEU A 103 -11.58 0.14 -5.67
CA LEU A 103 -10.89 0.34 -6.95
C LEU A 103 -9.90 -0.80 -7.24
N HIS A 104 -10.27 -2.02 -6.90
CA HIS A 104 -9.42 -3.18 -7.13
C HIS A 104 -9.45 -3.64 -8.59
N ARG A 105 -8.31 -4.12 -9.10
CA ARG A 105 -8.17 -4.67 -10.47
C ARG A 105 -8.53 -3.68 -11.60
N ILE A 106 -8.21 -2.41 -11.43
CA ILE A 106 -8.47 -1.39 -12.46
C ILE A 106 -7.21 -0.96 -13.22
N SER A 107 -6.09 -1.67 -13.06
CA SER A 107 -4.79 -1.35 -13.65
C SER A 107 -4.21 0.02 -13.22
N LEU A 108 -4.59 0.52 -12.04
CA LEU A 108 -4.11 1.81 -11.53
C LEU A 108 -2.60 1.76 -11.29
N VAL A 109 -1.88 2.77 -11.82
CA VAL A 109 -0.42 2.86 -11.70
C VAL A 109 0.02 3.82 -10.59
N LYS A 110 -0.76 4.86 -10.35
CA LYS A 110 -0.41 5.91 -9.38
C LYS A 110 -1.64 6.34 -8.57
N ILE A 111 -1.48 6.44 -7.26
CA ILE A 111 -2.45 7.12 -6.40
C ILE A 111 -2.22 8.62 -6.57
N PRO A 112 -3.26 9.41 -6.89
CA PRO A 112 -3.09 10.85 -7.09
C PRO A 112 -2.83 11.58 -5.76
N GLU A 113 -2.00 12.62 -5.79
CA GLU A 113 -1.68 13.45 -4.62
C GLU A 113 -2.91 14.13 -4.01
N PHE A 114 -3.94 14.38 -4.84
CA PHE A 114 -5.19 14.93 -4.34
C PHE A 114 -5.99 13.98 -3.43
N ILE A 115 -5.53 12.74 -3.20
CA ILE A 115 -6.15 11.77 -2.28
C ILE A 115 -6.33 12.39 -0.89
N GLY A 116 -5.37 13.17 -0.41
CA GLY A 116 -5.44 13.86 0.88
C GLY A 116 -6.62 14.80 1.06
N ARG A 117 -7.36 15.11 0.00
CA ARG A 117 -8.57 15.94 0.06
C ARG A 117 -9.84 15.17 0.45
N PHE A 118 -9.79 13.84 0.48
CA PHE A 118 -10.93 12.98 0.82
C PHE A 118 -11.01 12.71 2.32
N GLN A 119 -11.25 13.77 3.08
CA GLN A 119 -11.24 13.74 4.56
C GLN A 119 -12.26 12.79 5.19
N ASN A 120 -13.30 12.39 4.44
CA ASN A 120 -14.34 11.48 4.91
C ASN A 120 -14.02 10.01 4.58
N LEU A 121 -12.87 9.73 3.93
CA LEU A 121 -12.53 8.39 3.50
C LEU A 121 -12.24 7.49 4.72
N ILE A 122 -12.93 6.34 4.77
CA ILE A 122 -12.85 5.34 5.82
C ILE A 122 -12.13 4.08 5.30
N VAL A 123 -12.49 3.65 4.10
CA VAL A 123 -11.91 2.46 3.46
C VAL A 123 -11.33 2.84 2.11
N LEU A 124 -10.08 2.43 1.88
CA LEU A 124 -9.37 2.60 0.62
C LEU A 124 -8.87 1.24 0.13
N ASP A 125 -9.65 0.59 -0.73
CA ASP A 125 -9.24 -0.64 -1.41
C ASP A 125 -8.69 -0.34 -2.80
N LEU A 126 -7.40 -0.50 -2.94
CA LEU A 126 -6.62 -0.37 -4.17
C LEU A 126 -5.87 -1.68 -4.49
N SER A 127 -6.33 -2.79 -3.97
CA SER A 127 -5.69 -4.09 -4.16
C SER A 127 -5.70 -4.54 -5.64
N ARG A 128 -4.74 -5.38 -6.01
CA ARG A 128 -4.60 -5.94 -7.38
C ARG A 128 -4.49 -4.87 -8.48
N ASN A 129 -3.62 -3.90 -8.26
CA ASN A 129 -3.29 -2.84 -9.21
C ASN A 129 -1.80 -2.87 -9.58
N ALA A 130 -1.30 -1.81 -10.20
CA ALA A 130 0.10 -1.68 -10.60
C ALA A 130 0.78 -0.48 -9.89
N ILE A 131 0.36 -0.18 -8.67
CA ILE A 131 0.83 0.97 -7.90
C ILE A 131 2.27 0.71 -7.43
N GLU A 132 3.17 1.66 -7.72
CA GLU A 132 4.58 1.56 -7.35
C GLU A 132 4.95 2.41 -6.12
N LYS A 133 4.19 3.47 -5.87
CA LYS A 133 4.48 4.41 -4.77
C LYS A 133 3.19 4.87 -4.07
N LEU A 134 3.24 4.91 -2.76
CA LEU A 134 2.24 5.59 -1.93
C LEU A 134 2.62 7.08 -1.82
N PRO A 135 1.71 8.02 -2.11
CA PRO A 135 1.97 9.45 -1.94
C PRO A 135 1.98 9.82 -0.45
N GLU A 136 2.76 10.82 -0.07
CA GLU A 136 2.83 11.32 1.31
C GLU A 136 1.48 11.89 1.78
N GLU A 137 0.67 12.38 0.85
CA GLU A 137 -0.67 12.91 1.09
C GLU A 137 -1.65 11.87 1.65
N ILE A 138 -1.32 10.57 1.61
CA ILE A 138 -2.09 9.52 2.28
C ILE A 138 -2.22 9.82 3.79
N GLY A 139 -1.18 10.40 4.39
CA GLY A 139 -1.18 10.82 5.80
C GLY A 139 -2.14 11.94 6.15
N GLN A 140 -2.81 12.55 5.16
CA GLN A 140 -3.82 13.58 5.38
C GLN A 140 -5.23 13.00 5.56
N LEU A 141 -5.39 11.68 5.70
CA LEU A 141 -6.67 10.98 5.83
C LEU A 141 -6.95 10.60 7.30
N PRO A 142 -7.54 11.49 8.11
CA PRO A 142 -7.67 11.28 9.56
C PRO A 142 -8.67 10.18 9.91
N ASN A 143 -9.65 9.93 9.04
CA ASN A 143 -10.73 8.97 9.25
C ASN A 143 -10.47 7.61 8.60
N LEU A 144 -9.33 7.43 7.90
CA LEU A 144 -9.00 6.17 7.24
C LEU A 144 -8.83 5.06 8.28
N GLN A 145 -9.63 4.00 8.18
CA GLN A 145 -9.63 2.84 9.05
C GLN A 145 -9.02 1.61 8.37
N GLU A 146 -9.27 1.45 7.07
CA GLU A 146 -8.76 0.32 6.31
C GLU A 146 -8.02 0.80 5.05
N LEU A 147 -6.79 0.29 4.89
CA LEU A 147 -5.95 0.54 3.72
C LEU A 147 -5.52 -0.80 3.12
N LEU A 148 -6.14 -1.16 1.99
CA LEU A 148 -5.93 -2.43 1.30
C LEU A 148 -5.14 -2.20 0.02
N LEU A 149 -3.89 -2.65 0.01
CA LEU A 149 -2.90 -2.41 -1.06
C LEU A 149 -2.24 -3.71 -1.53
N SER A 150 -2.80 -4.85 -1.15
CA SER A 150 -2.26 -6.15 -1.54
C SER A 150 -2.23 -6.34 -3.06
N TYR A 151 -1.24 -7.10 -3.56
CA TYR A 151 -1.05 -7.35 -5.00
C TYR A 151 -0.78 -6.06 -5.81
N ASN A 152 0.22 -5.30 -5.40
CA ASN A 152 0.73 -4.13 -6.11
C ASN A 152 2.25 -4.25 -6.37
N LYS A 153 2.90 -3.15 -6.68
CA LYS A 153 4.36 -3.04 -6.91
C LYS A 153 5.01 -2.03 -5.97
N ILE A 154 4.44 -1.84 -4.80
CA ILE A 154 4.90 -0.86 -3.82
C ILE A 154 6.28 -1.29 -3.30
N LYS A 155 7.22 -0.33 -3.25
CA LYS A 155 8.58 -0.57 -2.79
C LYS A 155 8.84 -0.09 -1.37
N SER A 156 8.10 0.92 -0.94
CA SER A 156 8.24 1.51 0.38
C SER A 156 6.96 2.17 0.85
N VAL A 157 6.80 2.24 2.17
CA VAL A 157 5.69 2.93 2.83
C VAL A 157 6.18 4.29 3.33
N PRO A 158 5.47 5.40 3.07
CA PRO A 158 5.86 6.72 3.55
C PRO A 158 5.63 6.82 5.06
N LYS A 159 6.51 7.55 5.76
CA LYS A 159 6.37 7.79 7.20
C LYS A 159 5.11 8.57 7.56
N GLU A 160 4.60 9.38 6.64
CA GLU A 160 3.38 10.18 6.76
C GLU A 160 2.13 9.31 6.99
N LEU A 161 2.17 8.03 6.62
CA LEU A 161 1.08 7.10 6.91
C LEU A 161 0.78 7.01 8.43
N SER A 162 1.78 7.28 9.29
CA SER A 162 1.59 7.34 10.74
C SER A 162 0.59 8.41 11.20
N ASN A 163 0.29 9.40 10.35
CA ASN A 163 -0.70 10.43 10.65
C ASN A 163 -2.15 9.95 10.47
N CYS A 164 -2.37 8.78 9.87
CA CYS A 164 -3.69 8.16 9.76
C CYS A 164 -4.10 7.53 11.10
N ILE A 165 -4.35 8.36 12.10
CA ILE A 165 -4.57 7.95 13.51
C ILE A 165 -5.74 7.00 13.75
N SER A 166 -6.65 6.87 12.78
CA SER A 166 -7.80 5.96 12.83
C SER A 166 -7.52 4.61 12.17
N LEU A 167 -6.32 4.42 11.57
CA LEU A 167 -5.99 3.21 10.83
C LEU A 167 -5.97 1.99 11.76
N GLY A 168 -6.82 1.01 11.45
CA GLY A 168 -6.95 -0.25 12.18
C GLY A 168 -6.47 -1.45 11.38
N ARG A 169 -6.62 -1.43 10.05
CA ARG A 169 -6.24 -2.52 9.15
C ARG A 169 -5.33 -2.04 8.03
N LEU A 170 -4.18 -2.70 7.86
CA LEU A 170 -3.22 -2.42 6.81
C LEU A 170 -2.85 -3.72 6.07
N GLU A 171 -3.16 -3.79 4.79
CA GLU A 171 -2.77 -4.91 3.93
C GLU A 171 -1.79 -4.48 2.85
N LEU A 172 -0.62 -5.07 2.86
CA LEU A 172 0.48 -4.84 1.91
C LEU A 172 1.02 -6.15 1.33
N ALA A 173 0.22 -7.23 1.40
CA ALA A 173 0.64 -8.52 0.90
C ALA A 173 0.99 -8.50 -0.59
N VAL A 174 1.95 -9.33 -0.99
CA VAL A 174 2.32 -9.51 -2.41
C VAL A 174 2.73 -8.21 -3.11
N ASN A 175 3.52 -7.38 -2.44
CA ASN A 175 4.17 -6.23 -3.09
C ASN A 175 5.58 -6.55 -3.60
N ARG A 176 6.21 -7.62 -3.08
CA ARG A 176 7.48 -8.26 -3.52
C ARG A 176 8.76 -7.43 -3.35
N ASP A 177 8.68 -6.14 -3.10
CA ASP A 177 9.84 -5.26 -2.97
C ASP A 177 9.93 -4.58 -1.59
N ILE A 178 8.86 -4.64 -0.78
CA ILE A 178 8.86 -4.05 0.57
C ILE A 178 9.77 -4.91 1.46
N CYS A 179 10.75 -4.26 2.09
CA CYS A 179 11.71 -4.94 2.98
C CYS A 179 11.78 -4.32 4.39
N ASP A 180 11.19 -3.14 4.60
CA ASP A 180 11.15 -2.46 5.88
C ASP A 180 9.92 -1.55 6.01
N LEU A 181 9.62 -1.14 7.24
CA LEU A 181 8.56 -0.18 7.57
C LEU A 181 9.14 0.99 8.37
N PRO A 182 8.70 2.23 8.11
CA PRO A 182 9.13 3.40 8.89
C PRO A 182 8.80 3.24 10.38
N LEU A 183 9.74 3.59 11.26
CA LEU A 183 9.55 3.50 12.71
C LEU A 183 8.33 4.31 13.20
N GLN A 184 8.01 5.41 12.52
CA GLN A 184 6.88 6.28 12.83
C GLN A 184 5.53 5.54 12.82
N LEU A 185 5.43 4.41 12.11
CA LEU A 185 4.18 3.61 12.12
C LEU A 185 3.83 3.08 13.52
N SER A 186 4.78 3.01 14.46
CA SER A 186 4.51 2.70 15.87
C SER A 186 3.56 3.70 16.57
N ASP A 187 3.32 4.86 15.95
CA ASP A 187 2.37 5.87 16.45
C ASP A 187 0.90 5.52 16.15
N LEU A 188 0.65 4.52 15.30
CA LEU A 188 -0.70 4.02 14.96
C LEU A 188 -1.28 3.19 16.10
N LYS A 189 -1.90 3.85 17.07
CA LYS A 189 -2.41 3.19 18.31
C LYS A 189 -3.68 2.36 18.12
N LYS A 190 -4.30 2.41 16.95
CA LYS A 190 -5.50 1.63 16.60
C LYS A 190 -5.22 0.49 15.63
N LEU A 191 -3.99 0.36 15.13
CA LEU A 191 -3.63 -0.65 14.15
C LEU A 191 -3.57 -2.03 14.82
N TYR A 192 -4.58 -2.87 14.55
CA TYR A 192 -4.72 -4.20 15.11
C TYR A 192 -4.43 -5.33 14.11
N HIS A 193 -4.53 -5.06 12.80
CA HIS A 193 -4.36 -6.04 11.75
C HIS A 193 -3.35 -5.58 10.72
N VAL A 194 -2.29 -6.38 10.48
CA VAL A 194 -1.23 -6.09 9.51
C VAL A 194 -0.89 -7.33 8.69
N ASP A 195 -1.08 -7.26 7.37
CA ASP A 195 -0.66 -8.28 6.41
C ASP A 195 0.54 -7.78 5.59
N LEU A 196 1.69 -8.41 5.80
CA LEU A 196 2.95 -8.18 5.08
C LEU A 196 3.44 -9.42 4.36
N SER A 197 2.57 -10.40 4.15
CA SER A 197 2.95 -11.65 3.52
C SER A 197 3.45 -11.46 2.07
N MET A 198 4.31 -12.38 1.63
CA MET A 198 4.87 -12.38 0.27
C MET A 198 5.61 -11.08 -0.10
N ASN A 199 6.49 -10.61 0.78
CA ASN A 199 7.37 -9.45 0.61
C ASN A 199 8.85 -9.85 0.75
N GLN A 200 9.74 -8.93 1.13
CA GLN A 200 11.19 -9.15 1.23
C GLN A 200 11.75 -8.88 2.63
N PHE A 201 10.95 -8.98 3.67
CA PHE A 201 11.41 -8.75 5.04
C PHE A 201 12.40 -9.82 5.48
N THR A 202 13.55 -9.41 5.99
CA THR A 202 14.58 -10.27 6.58
C THR A 202 14.51 -10.33 8.10
N THR A 203 13.84 -9.35 8.72
CA THR A 203 13.58 -9.23 10.15
C THR A 203 12.19 -8.66 10.38
N ILE A 204 11.63 -8.84 11.56
CA ILE A 204 10.40 -8.14 11.96
C ILE A 204 10.75 -6.66 12.16
N PRO A 205 10.07 -5.73 11.45
CA PRO A 205 10.32 -4.29 11.62
C PRO A 205 10.11 -3.82 13.07
N SER A 206 11.03 -3.00 13.57
CA SER A 206 10.94 -2.48 14.94
C SER A 206 9.69 -1.62 15.18
N ALA A 207 9.10 -1.05 14.14
CA ALA A 207 7.81 -0.37 14.24
C ALA A 207 6.73 -1.29 14.78
N LEU A 208 6.64 -2.54 14.30
CA LEU A 208 5.62 -3.52 14.72
C LEU A 208 5.82 -3.96 16.16
N LEU A 209 7.07 -4.14 16.60
CA LEU A 209 7.39 -4.54 17.99
C LEU A 209 6.93 -3.49 19.02
N ASN A 210 6.74 -2.26 18.61
CA ASN A 210 6.33 -1.15 19.46
C ASN A 210 4.85 -0.75 19.26
N MET A 211 4.03 -1.61 18.62
CA MET A 211 2.60 -1.40 18.42
C MET A 211 1.78 -2.13 19.49
N PRO A 212 1.26 -1.44 20.51
CA PRO A 212 0.56 -2.09 21.61
C PRO A 212 -0.81 -2.65 21.23
N SER A 213 -1.39 -2.22 20.13
CA SER A 213 -2.73 -2.62 19.68
C SER A 213 -2.72 -3.75 18.64
N LEU A 214 -1.53 -4.23 18.24
CA LEU A 214 -1.44 -5.24 17.18
C LEU A 214 -1.90 -6.61 17.69
N GLU A 215 -2.95 -7.15 17.05
CA GLU A 215 -3.57 -8.43 17.42
C GLU A 215 -3.30 -9.51 16.37
N TRP A 216 -3.18 -9.12 15.10
CA TRP A 216 -2.99 -10.04 13.99
C TRP A 216 -1.85 -9.60 13.08
N LEU A 217 -0.90 -10.48 12.84
CA LEU A 217 0.26 -10.24 11.96
C LEU A 217 0.51 -11.45 11.05
N ASP A 218 0.50 -11.20 9.74
CA ASP A 218 1.02 -12.16 8.75
C ASP A 218 2.30 -11.62 8.11
N MET A 219 3.38 -12.36 8.29
CA MET A 219 4.67 -12.18 7.61
C MET A 219 5.10 -13.45 6.87
N GLY A 220 4.16 -14.28 6.49
CA GLY A 220 4.41 -15.49 5.71
C GLY A 220 5.05 -15.22 4.36
N SER A 221 5.82 -16.17 3.85
CA SER A 221 6.49 -16.05 2.54
C SER A 221 7.38 -14.80 2.43
N ASN A 222 8.20 -14.54 3.45
CA ASN A 222 9.25 -13.54 3.48
C ASN A 222 10.64 -14.22 3.57
N LYS A 223 11.65 -13.50 4.04
CA LYS A 223 13.04 -13.99 4.19
C LYS A 223 13.51 -13.87 5.64
N LEU A 224 12.61 -14.00 6.60
CA LEU A 224 12.95 -13.92 8.02
C LEU A 224 13.89 -15.05 8.41
N GLN A 225 15.06 -14.73 8.96
CA GLN A 225 16.06 -15.71 9.41
C GLN A 225 15.93 -16.02 10.90
N GLN A 226 15.48 -15.07 11.67
CA GLN A 226 15.28 -15.17 13.11
C GLN A 226 14.18 -14.23 13.60
N LEU A 227 13.61 -14.54 14.76
CA LEU A 227 12.75 -13.62 15.49
C LEU A 227 13.59 -12.82 16.48
N PRO A 228 13.29 -11.53 16.70
CA PRO A 228 14.02 -10.72 17.68
C PRO A 228 13.73 -11.18 19.12
N ASP A 229 14.71 -11.07 20.00
CA ASP A 229 14.53 -11.38 21.43
C ASP A 229 13.49 -10.50 22.12
N THR A 230 13.13 -9.39 21.49
CA THR A 230 12.09 -8.46 21.97
C THR A 230 10.72 -8.73 21.39
N ILE A 231 10.47 -9.93 20.84
CA ILE A 231 9.19 -10.32 20.23
C ILE A 231 8.03 -10.25 21.24
N ASP A 232 8.32 -10.44 22.51
CA ASP A 232 7.38 -10.39 23.62
C ASP A 232 6.80 -8.97 23.89
N ARG A 233 7.36 -7.92 23.27
CA ARG A 233 6.78 -6.58 23.33
C ARG A 233 5.43 -6.47 22.62
N MET A 234 5.13 -7.42 21.74
CA MET A 234 3.84 -7.52 21.05
C MET A 234 2.81 -8.20 21.97
N GLU A 235 2.55 -7.57 23.13
CA GLU A 235 1.80 -8.15 24.26
C GLU A 235 0.36 -8.57 23.87
N ASN A 236 -0.28 -7.85 22.96
CA ASN A 236 -1.66 -8.11 22.56
C ASN A 236 -1.79 -8.98 21.29
N LEU A 237 -0.67 -9.50 20.77
CA LEU A 237 -0.72 -10.31 19.56
C LEU A 237 -1.39 -11.67 19.84
N HIS A 238 -2.47 -11.95 19.12
CA HIS A 238 -3.24 -13.19 19.19
C HIS A 238 -2.85 -14.17 18.09
N THR A 239 -2.55 -13.65 16.91
CA THR A 239 -2.27 -14.46 15.71
C THR A 239 -0.98 -14.00 15.04
N LEU A 240 -0.05 -14.95 14.86
CA LEU A 240 1.23 -14.72 14.21
C LEU A 240 1.46 -15.79 13.13
N TRP A 241 1.49 -15.36 11.88
CA TRP A 241 1.75 -16.21 10.74
C TRP A 241 3.15 -15.93 10.17
N LEU A 242 3.99 -16.97 10.18
CA LEU A 242 5.41 -16.92 9.79
C LEU A 242 5.78 -18.05 8.82
N GLN A 243 4.79 -18.69 8.20
CA GLN A 243 5.01 -19.80 7.26
C GLN A 243 5.89 -19.37 6.08
N ARG A 244 6.65 -20.33 5.52
CA ARG A 244 7.51 -20.09 4.35
C ARG A 244 8.49 -18.94 4.54
N ASN A 245 9.28 -19.03 5.61
CA ASN A 245 10.42 -18.15 5.90
C ASN A 245 11.70 -18.98 6.03
N GLU A 246 12.76 -18.39 6.54
CA GLU A 246 14.06 -19.04 6.76
C GLU A 246 14.43 -19.14 8.23
N ILE A 247 13.45 -19.15 9.13
CA ILE A 247 13.64 -19.12 10.59
C ILE A 247 14.32 -20.40 11.04
N THR A 248 15.48 -20.26 11.71
CA THR A 248 16.28 -21.39 12.16
C THR A 248 16.09 -21.72 13.63
N HIS A 249 15.67 -20.78 14.45
CA HIS A 249 15.42 -20.92 15.89
C HIS A 249 14.39 -19.90 16.39
N LEU A 250 13.75 -20.20 17.50
CA LEU A 250 12.83 -19.32 18.18
C LEU A 250 13.50 -18.80 19.47
N PRO A 251 13.35 -17.51 19.81
CA PRO A 251 13.88 -16.97 21.06
C PRO A 251 13.08 -17.49 22.25
N GLU A 252 13.72 -17.62 23.43
CA GLU A 252 13.02 -18.06 24.64
C GLU A 252 11.93 -17.09 25.08
N THR A 253 12.06 -15.81 24.75
CA THR A 253 11.07 -14.77 25.02
C THR A 253 9.73 -15.00 24.34
N ILE A 254 9.66 -15.89 23.32
CA ILE A 254 8.39 -16.29 22.68
C ILE A 254 7.36 -16.77 23.71
N SER A 255 7.81 -17.42 24.79
CA SER A 255 6.93 -17.91 25.87
C SER A 255 6.29 -16.79 26.71
N ASN A 256 6.78 -15.56 26.60
CA ASN A 256 6.22 -14.39 27.26
C ASN A 256 5.02 -13.80 26.54
N MET A 257 4.76 -14.22 25.29
CA MET A 257 3.60 -13.76 24.50
C MET A 257 2.30 -14.41 25.02
N LYS A 258 1.81 -13.90 26.16
CA LYS A 258 0.70 -14.53 26.90
C LYS A 258 -0.64 -14.57 26.17
N ASN A 259 -0.86 -13.66 25.22
CA ASN A 259 -2.09 -13.58 24.46
C ASN A 259 -2.03 -14.34 23.13
N LEU A 260 -0.87 -14.90 22.75
CA LEU A 260 -0.71 -15.61 21.49
C LEU A 260 -1.50 -16.92 21.51
N SER A 261 -2.48 -17.03 20.62
CA SER A 261 -3.34 -18.20 20.47
C SER A 261 -3.06 -19.01 19.21
N THR A 262 -2.53 -18.38 18.17
CA THR A 262 -2.25 -19.00 16.87
C THR A 262 -0.82 -18.64 16.42
N LEU A 263 0.00 -19.68 16.19
CA LEU A 263 1.37 -19.54 15.70
C LEU A 263 1.61 -20.48 14.52
N VAL A 264 1.84 -19.95 13.33
CA VAL A 264 2.10 -20.75 12.12
C VAL A 264 3.56 -20.60 11.70
N LEU A 265 4.31 -21.68 11.79
CA LEU A 265 5.75 -21.76 11.50
C LEU A 265 6.09 -22.81 10.41
N SER A 266 5.08 -23.27 9.69
CA SER A 266 5.31 -24.29 8.65
C SER A 266 6.23 -23.80 7.53
N ASN A 267 6.98 -24.76 6.93
CA ASN A 267 7.93 -24.41 5.86
C ASN A 267 8.99 -23.38 6.30
N ASN A 268 9.68 -23.67 7.41
CA ASN A 268 10.82 -22.92 7.89
C ASN A 268 12.08 -23.82 8.01
N LYS A 269 13.11 -23.36 8.70
CA LYS A 269 14.37 -24.09 8.90
C LYS A 269 14.61 -24.43 10.38
N LEU A 270 13.54 -24.58 11.18
CA LEU A 270 13.61 -24.89 12.58
C LEU A 270 14.17 -26.30 12.78
N ARG A 271 15.20 -26.43 13.64
CA ARG A 271 15.80 -27.70 14.02
C ARG A 271 15.28 -28.21 15.35
N ASP A 272 14.83 -27.31 16.19
CA ASP A 272 14.36 -27.63 17.55
C ASP A 272 13.17 -26.72 17.95
N ILE A 273 12.42 -27.17 18.95
CA ILE A 273 11.33 -26.42 19.57
C ILE A 273 11.78 -26.08 21.01
N PRO A 274 11.89 -24.79 21.39
CA PRO A 274 12.40 -24.43 22.68
C PRO A 274 11.47 -24.89 23.81
N ALA A 275 12.05 -25.43 24.88
CA ALA A 275 11.32 -26.00 25.99
C ALA A 275 10.39 -24.98 26.71
N CYS A 276 10.71 -23.70 26.65
CA CYS A 276 9.89 -22.63 27.23
C CYS A 276 8.48 -22.55 26.65
N MET A 277 8.27 -23.04 25.39
CA MET A 277 6.95 -23.04 24.74
C MET A 277 5.93 -23.96 25.46
N GLN A 278 6.39 -24.89 26.30
CA GLN A 278 5.49 -25.71 27.14
C GLN A 278 4.64 -24.84 28.11
N GLN A 279 5.09 -23.62 28.40
CA GLN A 279 4.42 -22.68 29.28
C GLN A 279 3.36 -21.82 28.62
N MET A 280 3.21 -21.92 27.29
CA MET A 280 2.28 -21.14 26.47
C MET A 280 0.86 -21.72 26.54
N THR A 281 0.19 -21.58 27.68
CA THR A 281 -1.12 -22.19 27.98
C THR A 281 -2.27 -21.62 27.13
N ASN A 282 -2.13 -20.43 26.58
CA ASN A 282 -3.14 -19.80 25.73
C ASN A 282 -2.98 -20.13 24.23
N LEU A 283 -1.88 -20.79 23.86
CA LEU A 283 -1.65 -21.24 22.51
C LEU A 283 -2.66 -22.37 22.19
N ARG A 284 -3.48 -22.18 21.18
CA ARG A 284 -4.53 -23.12 20.73
C ARG A 284 -4.17 -23.83 19.44
N PHE A 285 -3.47 -23.13 18.56
CA PHE A 285 -3.05 -23.66 17.28
C PHE A 285 -1.57 -23.35 17.04
N VAL A 286 -0.78 -24.39 16.75
CA VAL A 286 0.62 -24.23 16.32
C VAL A 286 0.91 -25.19 15.19
N ASN A 287 1.63 -24.72 14.16
CA ASN A 287 1.98 -25.53 13.01
C ASN A 287 3.49 -25.46 12.72
N PHE A 288 4.20 -26.58 12.92
CA PHE A 288 5.62 -26.73 12.64
C PHE A 288 5.90 -27.56 11.38
N ARG A 289 4.89 -27.90 10.58
CA ARG A 289 5.03 -28.75 9.41
C ARG A 289 6.14 -28.27 8.49
N ASP A 290 6.82 -29.22 7.83
CA ASP A 290 7.89 -28.94 6.86
C ASP A 290 9.04 -28.11 7.46
N ASN A 291 9.47 -28.45 8.70
CA ASN A 291 10.70 -27.98 9.32
C ASN A 291 11.67 -29.17 9.50
N PRO A 292 12.99 -28.97 9.40
CA PRO A 292 13.98 -30.03 9.60
C PRO A 292 14.23 -30.32 11.10
N LEU A 293 13.15 -30.61 11.86
CA LEU A 293 13.23 -30.90 13.28
C LEU A 293 14.09 -32.17 13.53
N GLU A 294 14.96 -32.13 14.54
CA GLU A 294 15.90 -33.22 14.82
C GLU A 294 15.27 -34.46 15.42
N LEU A 295 14.11 -34.33 16.09
CA LEU A 295 13.41 -35.41 16.72
C LEU A 295 12.19 -35.84 15.90
N GLN A 296 12.05 -37.14 15.72
CA GLN A 296 10.82 -37.74 15.20
C GLN A 296 9.95 -38.13 16.39
N VAL A 297 8.75 -37.61 16.45
CA VAL A 297 7.76 -37.90 17.48
C VAL A 297 6.58 -38.59 16.83
N THR A 298 6.19 -39.76 17.36
CA THR A 298 5.02 -40.48 16.91
C THR A 298 3.86 -40.15 17.85
N LEU A 299 2.81 -39.57 17.32
CA LEU A 299 1.61 -39.28 18.11
C LEU A 299 0.85 -40.61 18.37
N PRO A 300 0.17 -40.75 19.53
CA PRO A 300 -0.67 -41.90 19.78
C PRO A 300 -1.80 -41.99 18.75
N PRO A 301 -2.22 -43.21 18.33
CA PRO A 301 -3.29 -43.36 17.36
C PRO A 301 -4.58 -42.69 17.84
N CYS A 302 -5.30 -42.06 16.89
CA CYS A 302 -6.58 -41.43 17.16
C CYS A 302 -7.74 -42.35 16.78
N GLU A 303 -8.81 -42.33 17.54
CA GLU A 303 -10.02 -43.13 17.23
C GLU A 303 -10.89 -42.46 16.15
N ASN A 304 -10.62 -41.20 15.78
CA ASN A 304 -11.45 -40.40 14.89
C ASN A 304 -10.64 -39.93 13.68
N THR A 305 -11.05 -40.29 12.47
CA THR A 305 -10.32 -39.96 11.23
C THR A 305 -10.27 -38.46 10.91
N GLU A 306 -11.28 -37.69 11.32
CA GLU A 306 -11.28 -36.23 11.14
C GLU A 306 -10.26 -35.54 12.07
N GLU A 307 -10.06 -36.06 13.28
CA GLU A 307 -9.03 -35.58 14.20
C GLU A 307 -7.62 -36.02 13.78
N GLU A 308 -7.48 -37.07 13.00
CA GLU A 308 -6.19 -37.54 12.48
C GLU A 308 -5.63 -36.57 11.43
N GLU A 309 -6.48 -36.03 10.55
CA GLU A 309 -6.09 -34.98 9.58
C GLU A 309 -5.62 -33.70 10.27
N GLU A 310 -6.27 -33.28 11.37
CA GLU A 310 -5.82 -32.10 12.15
C GLU A 310 -4.50 -32.35 12.91
N ARG A 311 -4.25 -33.61 13.32
CA ARG A 311 -2.98 -34.02 13.97
C ARG A 311 -1.80 -34.00 13.01
N GLU A 312 -2.00 -34.26 11.71
CA GLU A 312 -0.96 -34.13 10.69
C GLU A 312 -0.38 -32.72 10.58
N LEU A 313 -1.03 -31.71 11.19
CA LEU A 313 -0.59 -30.32 11.21
C LEU A 313 0.44 -30.02 12.31
N PHE A 314 0.97 -31.01 13.02
CA PHE A 314 1.92 -30.82 14.11
C PHE A 314 1.39 -29.85 15.20
N GLY A 315 0.16 -30.08 15.67
CA GLY A 315 -0.53 -29.27 16.65
C GLY A 315 0.14 -29.20 18.04
N ILE A 316 -0.60 -28.70 19.02
CA ILE A 316 -0.11 -28.49 20.40
C ILE A 316 0.35 -29.80 21.06
N GLN A 317 -0.33 -30.91 20.80
CA GLN A 317 0.06 -32.23 21.32
C GLN A 317 1.44 -32.65 20.80
N PHE A 318 1.68 -32.46 19.51
CA PHE A 318 3.01 -32.69 18.90
C PHE A 318 4.08 -31.84 19.59
N MET A 319 3.84 -30.55 19.74
CA MET A 319 4.78 -29.63 20.39
C MET A 319 5.14 -30.11 21.82
N HIS A 320 4.14 -30.45 22.64
CA HIS A 320 4.38 -30.90 24.00
C HIS A 320 5.16 -32.24 24.03
N MET A 321 4.79 -33.19 23.19
CA MET A 321 5.50 -34.48 23.11
C MET A 321 6.94 -34.31 22.60
N TYR A 322 7.15 -33.44 21.60
CA TYR A 322 8.48 -33.12 21.11
C TYR A 322 9.37 -32.55 22.24
N ILE A 323 8.85 -31.58 22.98
CA ILE A 323 9.59 -30.97 24.10
C ILE A 323 9.90 -32.00 25.19
N GLN A 324 8.96 -32.86 25.56
CA GLN A 324 9.16 -33.91 26.56
C GLN A 324 10.26 -34.89 26.12
N GLU A 325 10.22 -35.33 24.86
CA GLU A 325 11.23 -36.22 24.32
C GLU A 325 12.61 -35.56 24.26
N SER A 326 12.68 -34.27 23.86
CA SER A 326 13.91 -33.47 23.84
C SER A 326 14.54 -33.37 25.22
N LEU A 327 13.74 -33.05 26.25
CA LEU A 327 14.19 -32.98 27.66
C LEU A 327 14.65 -34.32 28.19
N SER A 328 13.94 -35.42 27.89
CA SER A 328 14.31 -36.77 28.27
C SER A 328 15.68 -37.16 27.72
N ARG A 329 15.94 -36.87 26.44
CA ARG A 329 17.25 -37.14 25.80
C ARG A 329 18.37 -36.26 26.37
N ALA A 330 18.09 -35.01 26.70
CA ALA A 330 19.05 -34.14 27.36
C ALA A 330 19.42 -34.66 28.75
N GLY A 331 18.43 -35.09 29.55
CA GLY A 331 18.63 -35.69 30.85
C GLY A 331 19.46 -36.99 30.79
N MET A 332 19.17 -37.88 29.81
CA MET A 332 19.97 -39.11 29.60
C MET A 332 21.41 -38.80 29.19
N ARG A 333 21.65 -37.80 28.32
CA ARG A 333 23.02 -37.36 27.98
C ARG A 333 23.79 -36.84 29.19
N PHE A 334 23.15 -36.11 30.07
CA PHE A 334 23.76 -35.61 31.31
C PHE A 334 24.14 -36.77 32.23
N VAL A 335 23.26 -37.74 32.47
CA VAL A 335 23.53 -38.93 33.28
C VAL A 335 24.68 -39.74 32.69
N LEU A 336 24.71 -39.96 31.36
CA LEU A 336 25.79 -40.70 30.71
C LEU A 336 27.13 -39.96 30.70
N SER A 337 27.16 -38.63 30.78
CA SER A 337 28.37 -37.84 30.89
C SER A 337 28.92 -37.84 32.31
N VAL A 338 28.08 -37.94 33.34
CA VAL A 338 28.49 -38.01 34.77
C VAL A 338 28.94 -39.42 35.16
N THR A 339 28.48 -40.47 34.47
CA THR A 339 28.93 -41.86 34.74
C THR A 339 30.19 -42.26 33.98
N ARG A 340 30.79 -41.37 33.20
CA ARG A 340 32.06 -41.59 32.51
C ARG A 340 33.25 -40.86 33.10
N VAL A 341 33.19 -40.39 34.35
CA VAL A 341 34.30 -39.82 35.13
C VAL A 341 34.90 -40.85 36.11
#